data_34cc9f4f50a41e4786b8679ddaeaffdf
#
_entry.id   34cc9f4f50a41e4786b8679ddaeaffdf
#
_cell.length_a   1.000
_cell.length_b   1.000
_cell.length_c   1.000
_cell.angle_alpha   90.00
_cell.angle_beta   90.00
_cell.angle_gamma   90.00
#
_symmetry.space_group_name_H-M   'P 1'
#
loop_
_entity.id
_entity.type
_entity.pdbx_description
1 polymer ?
#
loop_
_entity_poly.entity_id
_entity_poly.type
_entity_poly.pdbx_seq_one_letter_code
_entity_poly.pdbx_strand_id
1 'polypeptide(L)'
;MGLIDRMWNALGSQLRNPTGAAGSIVGWLMALVNDEPNQLAVDALDLGPGERVLELGFGPGWSLRTITRARGTRVYGVDQSARMIEQATRMNEVAVSSGRMVLVQGPFSPLPWIDEMFDKILLVNVLYFFDTDGRDIGEVYRVLRSGGRLVIYVTSRDTMQKWPFARPDTHRTFDAQDLGNLLERAGFISSDIKITHAELPLGIKGLVAIAEKSGRSMRRDKIPQSRARWSAVRSDVSNE
;
A
#
# COMPACT_ATOMS: atom_id res chain seq x y z
N MET A 1 7.17 -25.71 19.45
CA MET A 1 7.33 -24.90 18.24
C MET A 1 8.66 -25.29 17.60
N GLY A 2 8.62 -26.00 16.45
CA GLY A 2 9.80 -26.55 15.80
C GLY A 2 10.70 -25.48 15.18
N LEU A 3 11.94 -25.85 14.81
CA LEU A 3 12.89 -24.96 14.12
C LEU A 3 12.29 -24.41 12.82
N ILE A 4 11.57 -25.24 12.09
CA ILE A 4 10.87 -24.90 10.84
C ILE A 4 9.78 -23.85 11.08
N ASP A 5 9.00 -23.97 12.16
CA ASP A 5 7.98 -22.97 12.52
C ASP A 5 8.62 -21.61 12.83
N ARG A 6 9.77 -21.59 13.51
CA ARG A 6 10.52 -20.36 13.80
C ARG A 6 11.03 -19.70 12.51
N MET A 7 11.50 -20.50 11.54
CA MET A 7 11.94 -19.99 10.24
C MET A 7 10.77 -19.33 9.47
N TRP A 8 9.61 -19.98 9.42
CA TRP A 8 8.44 -19.43 8.72
C TRP A 8 7.90 -18.18 9.40
N ASN A 9 7.88 -18.13 10.74
CA ASN A 9 7.49 -16.91 11.47
C ASN A 9 8.50 -15.76 11.26
N ALA A 10 9.81 -16.07 11.24
CA ALA A 10 10.84 -15.08 10.93
C ALA A 10 10.68 -14.54 9.50
N LEU A 11 10.38 -15.40 8.52
CA LEU A 11 10.10 -14.98 7.15
C LEU A 11 8.85 -14.10 7.09
N GLY A 12 7.76 -14.49 7.75
CA GLY A 12 6.53 -13.70 7.81
C GLY A 12 6.74 -12.32 8.43
N SER A 13 7.53 -12.21 9.49
CA SER A 13 7.88 -10.94 10.10
C SER A 13 8.76 -10.06 9.21
N GLN A 14 9.71 -10.65 8.47
CA GLN A 14 10.52 -9.95 7.48
C GLN A 14 9.69 -9.45 6.29
N LEU A 15 8.66 -10.17 5.88
CA LEU A 15 7.71 -9.71 4.85
C LEU A 15 6.93 -8.47 5.33
N ARG A 16 6.62 -8.41 6.63
CA ARG A 16 5.91 -7.26 7.23
C ARG A 16 6.80 -6.03 7.39
N ASN A 17 8.02 -6.22 7.86
CA ASN A 17 8.98 -5.13 8.12
C ASN A 17 10.41 -5.62 7.84
N PRO A 18 10.87 -5.57 6.58
CA PRO A 18 12.19 -6.04 6.18
C PRO A 18 13.31 -5.27 6.87
N THR A 19 14.21 -5.98 7.55
CA THR A 19 15.36 -5.39 8.25
C THR A 19 16.66 -6.13 7.92
N GLY A 20 17.80 -5.43 7.95
CA GLY A 20 19.12 -6.00 7.72
C GLY A 20 19.34 -6.60 6.32
N ALA A 21 20.37 -7.42 6.16
CA ALA A 21 20.71 -8.08 4.89
C ALA A 21 19.62 -9.07 4.42
N ALA A 22 19.00 -9.80 5.36
CA ALA A 22 17.89 -10.70 5.07
C ALA A 22 16.68 -9.94 4.48
N GLY A 23 16.39 -8.73 4.98
CA GLY A 23 15.35 -7.86 4.45
C GLY A 23 15.56 -7.44 2.99
N SER A 24 16.81 -7.34 2.54
CA SER A 24 17.12 -7.02 1.14
C SER A 24 16.78 -8.19 0.20
N ILE A 25 17.08 -9.43 0.61
CA ILE A 25 16.75 -10.64 -0.15
C ILE A 25 15.24 -10.84 -0.21
N VAL A 26 14.56 -10.65 0.92
CA VAL A 26 13.09 -10.72 1.00
C VAL A 26 12.46 -9.64 0.12
N GLY A 27 12.97 -8.41 0.16
CA GLY A 27 12.50 -7.32 -0.69
C GLY A 27 12.66 -7.62 -2.18
N TRP A 28 13.78 -8.25 -2.59
CA TRP A 28 14.01 -8.68 -3.98
C TRP A 28 13.06 -9.82 -4.39
N LEU A 29 12.87 -10.83 -3.54
CA LEU A 29 11.89 -11.90 -3.77
C LEU A 29 10.46 -11.35 -3.87
N MET A 30 10.09 -10.41 -2.99
CA MET A 30 8.80 -9.72 -3.07
C MET A 30 8.63 -8.95 -4.38
N ALA A 31 9.71 -8.30 -4.88
CA ALA A 31 9.67 -7.61 -6.16
C ALA A 31 9.36 -8.56 -7.31
N LEU A 32 10.01 -9.73 -7.36
CA LEU A 32 9.78 -10.74 -8.41
C LEU A 32 8.35 -11.31 -8.40
N VAL A 33 7.79 -11.53 -7.21
CA VAL A 33 6.42 -12.07 -7.05
C VAL A 33 5.36 -10.99 -7.29
N ASN A 34 5.72 -9.71 -7.09
CA ASN A 34 4.79 -8.58 -7.17
C ASN A 34 4.83 -7.83 -8.50
N ASP A 35 5.65 -8.21 -9.47
CA ASP A 35 5.78 -7.45 -10.73
C ASP A 35 4.42 -7.39 -11.47
N GLU A 36 3.79 -8.53 -11.71
CA GLU A 36 2.46 -8.58 -12.33
C GLU A 36 1.35 -7.98 -11.46
N PRO A 37 1.24 -8.29 -10.14
CA PRO A 37 0.34 -7.57 -9.26
C PRO A 37 0.49 -6.05 -9.29
N ASN A 38 1.73 -5.54 -9.28
CA ASN A 38 2.00 -4.12 -9.37
C ASN A 38 1.49 -3.53 -10.69
N GLN A 39 1.78 -4.21 -11.82
CA GLN A 39 1.35 -3.73 -13.14
C GLN A 39 -0.18 -3.70 -13.23
N LEU A 40 -0.87 -4.79 -12.85
CA LEU A 40 -2.33 -4.87 -12.83
C LEU A 40 -2.95 -3.75 -11.98
N ALA A 41 -2.38 -3.52 -10.80
CA ALA A 41 -2.91 -2.52 -9.88
C ALA A 41 -2.63 -1.07 -10.36
N VAL A 42 -1.46 -0.82 -10.96
CA VAL A 42 -1.13 0.49 -11.56
C VAL A 42 -2.01 0.76 -12.78
N ASP A 43 -2.26 -0.23 -13.64
CA ASP A 43 -3.15 -0.07 -14.79
C ASP A 43 -4.59 0.23 -14.34
N ALA A 44 -5.05 -0.41 -13.25
CA ALA A 44 -6.38 -0.18 -12.68
C ALA A 44 -6.55 1.22 -12.06
N LEU A 45 -5.46 1.93 -11.73
CA LEU A 45 -5.53 3.32 -11.27
C LEU A 45 -6.13 4.24 -12.35
N ASP A 46 -5.93 3.92 -13.63
CA ASP A 46 -6.40 4.76 -14.74
C ASP A 46 -5.88 6.20 -14.58
N LEU A 47 -4.55 6.34 -14.66
CA LEU A 47 -3.85 7.58 -14.34
C LEU A 47 -4.10 8.68 -15.37
N GLY A 48 -4.62 9.79 -14.89
CA GLY A 48 -4.69 11.04 -15.62
C GLY A 48 -3.44 11.92 -15.45
N PRO A 49 -3.24 12.93 -16.32
CA PRO A 49 -2.13 13.85 -16.19
C PRO A 49 -2.27 14.75 -14.96
N GLY A 50 -1.17 14.97 -14.24
CA GLY A 50 -1.11 15.92 -13.12
C GLY A 50 -1.70 15.43 -11.80
N GLU A 51 -2.13 14.17 -11.72
CA GLU A 51 -2.72 13.60 -10.51
C GLU A 51 -1.73 13.44 -9.36
N ARG A 52 -2.23 13.51 -8.14
CA ARG A 52 -1.54 13.17 -6.89
C ARG A 52 -1.88 11.75 -6.49
N VAL A 53 -0.87 10.89 -6.49
CA VAL A 53 -1.03 9.46 -6.20
C VAL A 53 -0.31 9.12 -4.91
N LEU A 54 -0.99 8.41 -3.99
CA LEU A 54 -0.41 7.88 -2.76
C LEU A 54 -0.31 6.36 -2.87
N GLU A 55 0.82 5.80 -2.48
CA GLU A 55 0.98 4.36 -2.26
C GLU A 55 1.36 4.07 -0.81
N LEU A 56 0.65 3.12 -0.18
CA LEU A 56 0.96 2.63 1.16
C LEU A 56 1.65 1.27 1.06
N GLY A 57 2.77 1.11 1.79
CA GLY A 57 3.53 -0.13 1.78
C GLY A 57 4.20 -0.41 0.44
N PHE A 58 4.81 0.60 -0.15
CA PHE A 58 5.36 0.58 -1.51
C PHE A 58 6.59 -0.34 -1.69
N GLY A 59 7.12 -0.91 -0.59
CA GLY A 59 8.29 -1.76 -0.64
C GLY A 59 9.49 -1.12 -1.34
N PRO A 60 10.19 -1.81 -2.28
CA PRO A 60 11.34 -1.24 -2.99
C PRO A 60 11.01 -0.09 -3.95
N GLY A 61 9.72 0.19 -4.23
CA GLY A 61 9.27 1.34 -5.01
C GLY A 61 9.14 1.13 -6.53
N TRP A 62 8.90 -0.09 -6.99
CA TRP A 62 8.71 -0.38 -8.42
C TRP A 62 7.45 0.24 -9.00
N SER A 63 6.32 0.11 -8.30
CA SER A 63 5.05 0.74 -8.65
C SER A 63 5.17 2.26 -8.68
N LEU A 64 5.81 2.86 -7.65
CA LEU A 64 6.10 4.30 -7.61
C LEU A 64 6.85 4.78 -8.86
N ARG A 65 7.86 4.00 -9.30
CA ARG A 65 8.62 4.29 -10.52
C ARG A 65 7.75 4.26 -11.77
N THR A 66 6.82 3.31 -11.84
CA THR A 66 5.89 3.20 -12.96
C THR A 66 4.91 4.36 -12.97
N ILE A 67 4.34 4.73 -11.81
CA ILE A 67 3.41 5.84 -11.65
C ILE A 67 4.05 7.19 -12.05
N THR A 68 5.34 7.41 -11.72
CA THR A 68 6.03 8.67 -12.06
C THR A 68 6.25 8.88 -13.57
N ARG A 69 6.05 7.87 -14.40
CA ARG A 69 6.10 8.00 -15.86
C ARG A 69 4.88 8.71 -16.43
N ALA A 70 3.76 8.72 -15.71
CA ALA A 70 2.58 9.48 -16.11
C ALA A 70 2.87 10.99 -16.06
N ARG A 71 2.41 11.72 -17.09
CA ARG A 71 2.75 13.13 -17.28
C ARG A 71 2.27 14.02 -16.14
N GLY A 72 3.20 14.69 -15.49
CA GLY A 72 2.89 15.69 -14.45
C GLY A 72 2.43 15.09 -13.11
N THR A 73 2.38 13.77 -12.97
CA THR A 73 1.96 13.09 -11.76
C THR A 73 2.93 13.39 -10.61
N ARG A 74 2.39 13.64 -9.43
CA ARG A 74 3.11 13.73 -8.16
C ARG A 74 2.83 12.48 -7.33
N VAL A 75 3.90 11.80 -6.89
CA VAL A 75 3.81 10.54 -6.20
C VAL A 75 4.20 10.70 -4.74
N TYR A 76 3.42 10.10 -3.88
CA TYR A 76 3.64 10.06 -2.44
C TYR A 76 3.65 8.61 -2.00
N GLY A 77 4.52 8.27 -1.06
CA GLY A 77 4.60 6.93 -0.51
C GLY A 77 4.77 6.95 0.98
N VAL A 78 4.15 6.00 1.68
CA VAL A 78 4.43 5.69 3.09
C VAL A 78 4.76 4.22 3.25
N ASP A 79 5.84 3.93 3.97
CA ASP A 79 6.25 2.59 4.34
C ASP A 79 6.79 2.58 5.77
N GLN A 80 6.58 1.49 6.50
CA GLN A 80 7.04 1.36 7.88
C GLN A 80 8.54 1.05 7.95
N SER A 81 9.10 0.47 6.90
CA SER A 81 10.49 0.02 6.85
C SER A 81 11.45 1.10 6.35
N ALA A 82 12.37 1.55 7.21
CA ALA A 82 13.45 2.44 6.81
C ALA A 82 14.26 1.89 5.63
N ARG A 83 14.40 0.54 5.56
CA ARG A 83 15.10 -0.14 4.46
C ARG A 83 14.38 0.03 3.12
N MET A 84 13.05 -0.04 3.13
CA MET A 84 12.26 0.17 1.91
C MET A 84 12.31 1.63 1.46
N ILE A 85 12.26 2.58 2.40
CA ILE A 85 12.48 4.01 2.10
C ILE A 85 13.82 4.22 1.39
N GLU A 86 14.90 3.66 1.94
CA GLU A 86 16.24 3.80 1.35
C GLU A 86 16.31 3.21 -0.07
N GLN A 87 15.78 2.00 -0.27
CA GLN A 87 15.78 1.34 -1.58
C GLN A 87 14.93 2.10 -2.60
N ALA A 88 13.71 2.50 -2.22
CA ALA A 88 12.82 3.27 -3.09
C ALA A 88 13.40 4.64 -3.44
N THR A 89 14.06 5.32 -2.49
CA THR A 89 14.75 6.59 -2.74
C THR A 89 15.85 6.44 -3.78
N ARG A 90 16.70 5.43 -3.64
CA ARG A 90 17.76 5.15 -4.62
C ARG A 90 17.20 4.80 -6.00
N MET A 91 16.16 3.94 -6.05
CA MET A 91 15.53 3.53 -7.29
C MET A 91 14.87 4.70 -8.04
N ASN A 92 14.39 5.70 -7.30
CA ASN A 92 13.60 6.81 -7.81
C ASN A 92 14.30 8.18 -7.60
N GLU A 93 15.64 8.18 -7.50
CA GLU A 93 16.46 9.34 -7.14
C GLU A 93 16.07 10.62 -7.91
N VAL A 94 15.92 10.54 -9.23
CA VAL A 94 15.53 11.68 -10.07
C VAL A 94 14.15 12.24 -9.71
N ALA A 95 13.19 11.38 -9.37
CA ALA A 95 11.84 11.81 -9.00
C ALA A 95 11.82 12.41 -7.58
N VAL A 96 12.62 11.87 -6.67
CA VAL A 96 12.75 12.36 -5.30
C VAL A 96 13.47 13.73 -5.30
N SER A 97 14.63 13.82 -5.96
CA SER A 97 15.44 15.06 -6.00
C SER A 97 14.70 16.22 -6.70
N SER A 98 13.88 15.92 -7.71
CA SER A 98 13.05 16.93 -8.39
C SER A 98 11.78 17.31 -7.63
N GLY A 99 11.51 16.71 -6.44
CA GLY A 99 10.29 16.95 -5.67
C GLY A 99 9.01 16.39 -6.28
N ARG A 100 9.11 15.55 -7.31
CA ARG A 100 7.95 14.84 -7.89
C ARG A 100 7.54 13.63 -7.08
N MET A 101 8.43 13.11 -6.24
CA MET A 101 8.17 11.98 -5.35
C MET A 101 8.53 12.38 -3.90
N VAL A 102 7.61 12.08 -2.97
CA VAL A 102 7.79 12.30 -1.52
C VAL A 102 7.58 10.96 -0.82
N LEU A 103 8.62 10.47 -0.15
CA LEU A 103 8.59 9.22 0.61
C LEU A 103 8.66 9.51 2.10
N VAL A 104 7.79 8.87 2.88
CA VAL A 104 7.68 9.06 4.33
C VAL A 104 7.79 7.70 5.02
N GLN A 105 8.66 7.61 6.02
CA GLN A 105 8.67 6.48 6.92
C GLN A 105 7.65 6.70 8.04
N GLY A 106 6.71 5.76 8.21
CA GLY A 106 5.72 5.83 9.29
C GLY A 106 4.64 4.76 9.22
N PRO A 107 3.75 4.75 10.22
CA PRO A 107 2.57 3.88 10.24
C PRO A 107 1.54 4.32 9.20
N PHE A 108 0.56 3.46 8.94
CA PHE A 108 -0.54 3.76 8.02
C PHE A 108 -1.67 4.57 8.69
N SER A 109 -1.62 4.73 10.01
CA SER A 109 -2.57 5.54 10.78
C SER A 109 -1.87 6.18 12.00
N PRO A 110 -1.97 7.53 12.17
CA PRO A 110 -2.52 8.49 11.24
C PRO A 110 -1.57 8.77 10.05
N LEU A 111 -2.11 9.09 8.87
CA LEU A 111 -1.33 9.54 7.73
C LEU A 111 -0.99 11.04 7.87
N PRO A 112 0.22 11.50 7.44
CA PRO A 112 0.69 12.88 7.65
C PRO A 112 0.09 13.89 6.66
N TRP A 113 -0.97 13.53 5.95
CA TRP A 113 -1.60 14.36 4.93
C TRP A 113 -3.00 14.82 5.32
N ILE A 114 -3.41 15.96 4.77
CA ILE A 114 -4.73 16.51 4.98
C ILE A 114 -5.82 15.67 4.30
N ASP A 115 -7.06 15.87 4.75
CA ASP A 115 -8.23 15.26 4.11
C ASP A 115 -8.27 15.59 2.62
N GLU A 116 -8.70 14.62 1.81
CA GLU A 116 -8.97 14.77 0.38
C GLU A 116 -7.79 15.29 -0.46
N MET A 117 -6.58 14.91 -0.06
CA MET A 117 -5.38 15.36 -0.77
C MET A 117 -5.12 14.58 -2.06
N PHE A 118 -5.50 13.31 -2.15
CA PHE A 118 -5.06 12.42 -3.23
C PHE A 118 -6.16 12.11 -4.23
N ASP A 119 -5.79 12.12 -5.51
CA ASP A 119 -6.66 11.73 -6.62
C ASP A 119 -6.80 10.21 -6.71
N LYS A 120 -5.69 9.50 -6.47
CA LYS A 120 -5.58 8.04 -6.54
C LYS A 120 -4.80 7.52 -5.34
N ILE A 121 -5.21 6.33 -4.86
CA ILE A 121 -4.46 5.61 -3.83
C ILE A 121 -4.25 4.17 -4.27
N LEU A 122 -3.05 3.63 -4.02
CA LEU A 122 -2.64 2.28 -4.37
C LEU A 122 -2.23 1.49 -3.13
N LEU A 123 -2.72 0.25 -3.03
CA LEU A 123 -2.34 -0.73 -2.03
C LEU A 123 -2.05 -2.06 -2.73
N VAL A 124 -0.79 -2.53 -2.72
CA VAL A 124 -0.41 -3.81 -3.31
C VAL A 124 0.18 -4.71 -2.24
N ASN A 125 -0.51 -5.82 -1.95
CA ASN A 125 -0.09 -6.83 -0.97
C ASN A 125 0.29 -6.28 0.42
N VAL A 126 -0.26 -5.14 0.82
CA VAL A 126 0.01 -4.49 2.12
C VAL A 126 -1.15 -4.63 3.11
N LEU A 127 -2.37 -4.84 2.62
CA LEU A 127 -3.59 -4.86 3.42
C LEU A 127 -3.59 -5.94 4.52
N TYR A 128 -2.76 -6.98 4.37
CA TYR A 128 -2.57 -8.03 5.38
C TYR A 128 -2.07 -7.51 6.72
N PHE A 129 -1.40 -6.36 6.72
CA PHE A 129 -0.72 -5.75 7.86
C PHE A 129 -1.50 -4.58 8.47
N PHE A 130 -2.65 -4.23 7.88
CA PHE A 130 -3.54 -3.21 8.41
C PHE A 130 -4.15 -3.65 9.73
N ASP A 131 -4.46 -2.70 10.58
CA ASP A 131 -5.14 -2.97 11.85
C ASP A 131 -6.51 -3.65 11.63
N THR A 132 -7.02 -4.26 12.70
CA THR A 132 -8.30 -4.97 12.66
C THR A 132 -9.48 -4.07 13.00
N ASP A 133 -9.22 -2.92 13.60
CA ASP A 133 -10.24 -1.96 14.03
C ASP A 133 -10.63 -0.95 12.92
N GLY A 134 -9.95 -1.00 11.77
CA GLY A 134 -10.31 -0.23 10.58
C GLY A 134 -9.74 1.18 10.54
N ARG A 135 -8.80 1.54 11.43
CA ARG A 135 -8.16 2.87 11.43
C ARG A 135 -7.34 3.11 10.17
N ASP A 136 -6.54 2.12 9.75
CA ASP A 136 -5.66 2.26 8.58
C ASP A 136 -6.47 2.50 7.30
N ILE A 137 -7.54 1.71 7.07
CA ILE A 137 -8.40 1.89 5.90
C ILE A 137 -9.25 3.16 6.00
N GLY A 138 -9.62 3.57 7.21
CA GLY A 138 -10.30 4.85 7.46
C GLY A 138 -9.43 6.06 7.09
N GLU A 139 -8.10 6.00 7.36
CA GLU A 139 -7.16 7.03 6.95
C GLU A 139 -7.00 7.07 5.42
N VAL A 140 -6.97 5.91 4.75
CA VAL A 140 -7.00 5.83 3.28
C VAL A 140 -8.24 6.56 2.73
N TYR A 141 -9.43 6.29 3.29
CA TYR A 141 -10.66 6.97 2.89
C TYR A 141 -10.61 8.48 3.16
N ARG A 142 -10.05 8.90 4.31
CA ARG A 142 -9.95 10.31 4.69
C ARG A 142 -9.12 11.11 3.70
N VAL A 143 -7.93 10.61 3.35
CA VAL A 143 -7.00 11.34 2.47
C VAL A 143 -7.32 11.24 0.98
N LEU A 144 -8.16 10.28 0.57
CA LEU A 144 -8.68 10.18 -0.79
C LEU A 144 -9.72 11.28 -1.01
N ARG A 145 -9.62 12.04 -2.10
CA ARG A 145 -10.60 13.09 -2.42
C ARG A 145 -11.94 12.52 -2.86
N SER A 146 -12.98 13.31 -2.78
CA SER A 146 -14.25 13.02 -3.45
C SER A 146 -14.04 12.84 -4.96
N GLY A 147 -14.61 11.78 -5.54
CA GLY A 147 -14.36 11.34 -6.91
C GLY A 147 -12.97 10.72 -7.14
N GLY A 148 -12.19 10.52 -6.08
CA GLY A 148 -10.91 9.82 -6.16
C GLY A 148 -11.08 8.30 -6.20
N ARG A 149 -10.05 7.60 -6.68
CA ARG A 149 -10.05 6.14 -6.86
C ARG A 149 -9.01 5.48 -5.96
N LEU A 150 -9.46 4.49 -5.21
CA LEU A 150 -8.63 3.53 -4.49
C LEU A 150 -8.50 2.25 -5.32
N VAL A 151 -7.28 1.76 -5.48
CA VAL A 151 -7.02 0.43 -6.04
C VAL A 151 -6.28 -0.41 -5.03
N ILE A 152 -6.77 -1.62 -4.81
CA ILE A 152 -6.16 -2.60 -3.91
C ILE A 152 -5.91 -3.89 -4.71
N TYR A 153 -4.69 -4.41 -4.63
CA TYR A 153 -4.40 -5.79 -4.98
C TYR A 153 -4.04 -6.58 -3.73
N VAL A 154 -4.65 -7.75 -3.58
CA VAL A 154 -4.27 -8.74 -2.57
C VAL A 154 -4.22 -10.13 -3.19
N THR A 155 -3.24 -10.93 -2.79
CA THR A 155 -3.26 -12.38 -3.06
C THR A 155 -4.43 -12.98 -2.29
N SER A 156 -5.26 -13.79 -2.96
CA SER A 156 -6.48 -14.36 -2.38
C SER A 156 -6.18 -15.29 -1.20
N ARG A 157 -7.16 -15.41 -0.29
CA ARG A 157 -7.10 -16.34 0.85
C ARG A 157 -6.71 -17.76 0.43
N ASP A 158 -7.32 -18.30 -0.63
CA ASP A 158 -7.07 -19.66 -1.12
C ASP A 158 -5.61 -19.89 -1.52
N THR A 159 -4.93 -18.87 -2.03
CA THR A 159 -3.51 -18.93 -2.36
C THR A 159 -2.66 -18.74 -1.10
N MET A 160 -2.96 -17.71 -0.30
CA MET A 160 -2.20 -17.39 0.92
C MET A 160 -2.16 -18.55 1.89
N GLN A 161 -3.26 -19.27 2.08
CA GLN A 161 -3.33 -20.42 3.00
C GLN A 161 -2.41 -21.58 2.61
N LYS A 162 -1.96 -21.65 1.36
CA LYS A 162 -1.00 -22.65 0.89
C LYS A 162 0.44 -22.29 1.22
N TRP A 163 0.69 -21.04 1.63
CA TRP A 163 2.02 -20.53 1.93
C TRP A 163 2.35 -20.66 3.42
N PRO A 164 3.41 -21.39 3.80
CA PRO A 164 3.72 -21.67 5.19
C PRO A 164 4.02 -20.43 6.05
N PHE A 165 4.40 -19.31 5.41
CA PHE A 165 4.69 -18.04 6.09
C PHE A 165 3.45 -17.15 6.29
N ALA A 166 2.35 -17.42 5.58
CA ALA A 166 1.11 -16.66 5.66
C ALA A 166 0.20 -17.24 6.75
N ARG A 167 0.60 -17.06 8.01
CA ARG A 167 -0.12 -17.59 9.17
C ARG A 167 -1.11 -16.58 9.74
N PRO A 168 -2.20 -17.01 10.39
CA PRO A 168 -3.21 -16.10 10.95
C PRO A 168 -2.68 -15.10 11.98
N ASP A 169 -1.59 -15.43 12.68
CA ASP A 169 -0.92 -14.56 13.65
C ASP A 169 -0.02 -13.49 13.01
N THR A 170 0.33 -13.65 11.73
CA THR A 170 1.21 -12.73 11.00
C THR A 170 0.53 -12.01 9.85
N HIS A 171 -0.49 -12.62 9.24
CA HIS A 171 -1.15 -12.10 8.05
C HIS A 171 -2.67 -12.28 8.15
N ARG A 172 -3.41 -11.21 7.91
CA ARG A 172 -4.83 -11.33 7.57
C ARG A 172 -4.94 -11.84 6.13
N THR A 173 -5.96 -12.62 5.85
CA THR A 173 -6.22 -13.09 4.48
C THR A 173 -7.61 -12.63 4.04
N PHE A 174 -7.78 -12.40 2.76
CA PHE A 174 -9.01 -11.80 2.21
C PHE A 174 -9.58 -12.67 1.09
N ASP A 175 -10.88 -12.85 1.13
CA ASP A 175 -11.70 -13.17 -0.04
C ASP A 175 -12.42 -11.91 -0.53
N ALA A 176 -13.21 -12.04 -1.60
CA ALA A 176 -13.90 -10.90 -2.18
C ALA A 176 -14.93 -10.27 -1.21
N GLN A 177 -15.60 -11.08 -0.40
CA GLN A 177 -16.58 -10.62 0.57
C GLN A 177 -15.93 -9.84 1.70
N ASP A 178 -14.81 -10.34 2.25
CA ASP A 178 -14.06 -9.63 3.30
C ASP A 178 -13.58 -8.27 2.83
N LEU A 179 -13.06 -8.22 1.58
CA LEU A 179 -12.55 -6.99 0.99
C LEU A 179 -13.67 -5.97 0.75
N GLY A 180 -14.83 -6.42 0.26
CA GLY A 180 -16.02 -5.58 0.12
C GLY A 180 -16.48 -5.02 1.47
N ASN A 181 -16.65 -5.89 2.47
CA ASN A 181 -17.05 -5.49 3.82
C ASN A 181 -16.06 -4.51 4.49
N LEU A 182 -14.76 -4.67 4.23
CA LEU A 182 -13.75 -3.75 4.75
C LEU A 182 -13.91 -2.35 4.13
N LEU A 183 -14.10 -2.28 2.81
CA LEU A 183 -14.27 -1.03 2.10
C LEU A 183 -15.58 -0.32 2.47
N GLU A 184 -16.67 -1.05 2.61
CA GLU A 184 -17.94 -0.48 3.06
C GLU A 184 -17.84 0.11 4.46
N ARG A 185 -17.18 -0.58 5.39
CA ARG A 185 -16.91 -0.07 6.75
C ARG A 185 -16.02 1.15 6.76
N ALA A 186 -15.12 1.31 5.80
CA ALA A 186 -14.30 2.50 5.64
C ALA A 186 -15.09 3.71 5.11
N GLY A 187 -16.29 3.51 4.55
CA GLY A 187 -17.16 4.56 4.05
C GLY A 187 -17.40 4.55 2.54
N PHE A 188 -16.83 3.58 1.80
CA PHE A 188 -17.15 3.42 0.37
C PHE A 188 -18.56 2.85 0.20
N ILE A 189 -19.28 3.30 -0.84
CA ILE A 189 -20.61 2.80 -1.17
C ILE A 189 -20.48 1.51 -1.98
N SER A 190 -21.27 0.49 -1.66
CA SER A 190 -21.20 -0.83 -2.30
C SER A 190 -21.29 -0.77 -3.82
N SER A 191 -22.13 0.10 -4.38
CA SER A 191 -22.25 0.30 -5.83
C SER A 191 -20.99 0.85 -6.50
N ASP A 192 -20.11 1.49 -5.74
CA ASP A 192 -18.88 2.13 -6.22
C ASP A 192 -17.64 1.24 -5.98
N ILE A 193 -17.88 0.01 -5.49
CA ILE A 193 -16.85 -1.01 -5.27
C ILE A 193 -16.96 -2.08 -6.35
N LYS A 194 -15.87 -2.29 -7.09
CA LYS A 194 -15.74 -3.38 -8.05
C LYS A 194 -14.58 -4.29 -7.63
N ILE A 195 -14.86 -5.58 -7.43
CA ILE A 195 -13.85 -6.57 -7.10
C ILE A 195 -13.79 -7.61 -8.22
N THR A 196 -12.59 -7.85 -8.76
CA THR A 196 -12.33 -8.82 -9.81
C THR A 196 -11.26 -9.82 -9.38
N HIS A 197 -11.38 -11.05 -9.85
CA HIS A 197 -10.34 -12.07 -9.66
C HIS A 197 -9.24 -11.88 -10.70
N ALA A 198 -8.00 -12.04 -10.26
CA ALA A 198 -6.81 -12.06 -11.10
C ALA A 198 -6.15 -13.44 -10.99
N GLU A 199 -5.82 -14.02 -12.14
CA GLU A 199 -5.02 -15.24 -12.21
C GLU A 199 -3.64 -14.88 -12.72
N LEU A 200 -2.63 -15.19 -11.90
CA LEU A 200 -1.23 -14.94 -12.19
C LEU A 200 -0.49 -16.24 -12.50
N PRO A 201 0.70 -16.19 -13.09
CA PRO A 201 1.55 -17.36 -13.27
C PRO A 201 1.70 -18.19 -11.99
N LEU A 202 2.07 -19.45 -12.17
CA LEU A 202 2.21 -20.43 -11.08
C LEU A 202 0.91 -20.71 -10.30
N GLY A 203 -0.26 -20.38 -10.87
CA GLY A 203 -1.56 -20.64 -10.24
C GLY A 203 -1.85 -19.73 -9.03
N ILE A 204 -1.17 -18.60 -8.92
CA ILE A 204 -1.43 -17.58 -7.90
C ILE A 204 -2.74 -16.88 -8.25
N LYS A 205 -3.69 -16.90 -7.33
CA LYS A 205 -4.95 -16.16 -7.44
C LYS A 205 -4.89 -14.91 -6.61
N GLY A 206 -5.34 -13.80 -7.17
CA GLY A 206 -5.43 -12.51 -6.53
C GLY A 206 -6.81 -11.88 -6.66
N LEU A 207 -7.01 -10.78 -5.96
CA LEU A 207 -8.18 -9.92 -6.03
C LEU A 207 -7.71 -8.51 -6.34
N VAL A 208 -8.35 -7.88 -7.33
CA VAL A 208 -8.21 -6.45 -7.59
C VAL A 208 -9.51 -5.79 -7.18
N ALA A 209 -9.46 -4.91 -6.19
CA ALA A 209 -10.59 -4.05 -5.82
C ALA A 209 -10.35 -2.63 -6.30
N ILE A 210 -11.35 -2.06 -6.93
CA ILE A 210 -11.42 -0.65 -7.31
C ILE A 210 -12.59 -0.06 -6.54
N ALA A 211 -12.35 1.01 -5.78
CA ALA A 211 -13.39 1.73 -5.07
C ALA A 211 -13.29 3.22 -5.36
N GLU A 212 -14.40 3.84 -5.71
CA GLU A 212 -14.48 5.29 -5.94
C GLU A 212 -15.14 5.98 -4.74
N LYS A 213 -14.52 7.06 -4.26
CA LYS A 213 -15.10 7.85 -3.16
C LYS A 213 -16.17 8.76 -3.72
N SER A 214 -17.44 8.41 -3.50
CA SER A 214 -18.58 9.25 -3.92
C SER A 214 -18.52 10.62 -3.27
N GLY A 215 -18.97 11.65 -3.98
CA GLY A 215 -19.07 13.03 -3.47
C GLY A 215 -20.16 13.26 -2.42
N ARG A 216 -20.82 12.22 -1.89
CA ARG A 216 -21.83 12.32 -0.84
C ARG A 216 -21.18 12.12 0.53
N SER A 217 -20.99 13.21 1.26
CA SER A 217 -20.56 13.23 2.67
C SER A 217 -21.51 12.42 3.55
N MET A 218 -21.07 11.24 4.05
CA MET A 218 -21.65 10.70 5.27
C MET A 218 -21.13 11.51 6.46
N ARG A 219 -22.02 11.93 7.36
CA ARG A 219 -21.70 12.72 8.55
C ARG A 219 -20.68 12.00 9.42
N ARG A 220 -19.63 12.73 9.77
CA ARG A 220 -18.55 12.30 10.67
C ARG A 220 -19.08 12.10 12.09
N ASP A 221 -18.91 10.89 12.62
CA ASP A 221 -18.74 10.69 14.05
C ASP A 221 -17.24 10.78 14.37
N LYS A 222 -16.95 11.56 15.42
CA LYS A 222 -15.63 12.09 15.75
C LYS A 222 -14.61 10.99 16.07
N ILE A 223 -13.52 10.91 15.31
CA ILE A 223 -12.29 10.17 15.69
C ILE A 223 -11.37 11.14 16.48
N PRO A 224 -10.84 10.75 17.65
CA PRO A 224 -9.94 11.60 18.43
C PRO A 224 -8.59 11.79 17.71
N GLN A 225 -8.16 13.05 17.61
CA GLN A 225 -6.85 13.39 17.04
C GLN A 225 -5.74 13.14 18.07
N SER A 226 -4.90 12.13 17.87
CA SER A 226 -3.60 12.04 18.52
C SER A 226 -2.51 12.45 17.53
N ARG A 227 -1.76 13.49 17.88
CA ARG A 227 -0.61 13.97 17.08
C ARG A 227 0.60 13.05 17.32
N ALA A 228 0.88 12.15 16.40
CA ALA A 228 2.18 11.46 16.35
C ALA A 228 3.20 12.33 15.59
N ARG A 229 4.45 12.38 16.09
CA ARG A 229 5.55 13.11 15.43
C ARG A 229 6.06 12.28 14.25
N TRP A 230 6.08 12.90 13.08
CA TRP A 230 6.64 12.34 11.85
C TRP A 230 8.01 12.97 11.56
N SER A 231 9.00 12.16 11.20
CA SER A 231 10.27 12.65 10.66
C SER A 231 10.23 12.54 9.13
N ALA A 232 10.13 13.69 8.47
CA ALA A 232 10.34 13.76 7.02
C ALA A 232 11.85 13.68 6.77
N VAL A 233 12.31 12.74 5.99
CA VAL A 233 13.68 12.72 5.48
C VAL A 233 13.77 13.77 4.39
N ARG A 234 14.16 15.00 4.76
CA ARG A 234 14.67 15.95 3.79
C ARG A 234 16.12 15.59 3.52
N SER A 235 16.48 15.36 2.28
CA SER A 235 17.86 15.37 1.86
C SER A 235 18.37 16.82 1.95
N ASP A 236 19.08 17.17 3.03
CA ASP A 236 19.89 18.37 3.05
C ASP A 236 21.04 18.16 2.05
N VAL A 237 20.87 18.66 0.86
CA VAL A 237 21.98 18.94 -0.04
C VAL A 237 22.45 20.34 0.33
N SER A 238 23.35 20.42 1.31
CA SER A 238 24.15 21.62 1.55
C SER A 238 25.13 21.79 0.40
N ASN A 239 24.98 22.89 -0.30
CA ASN A 239 26.02 23.45 -1.16
C ASN A 239 27.26 23.77 -0.32
N GLU A 240 28.39 23.19 -0.66
CA GLU A 240 29.71 23.78 -0.64
C GLU A 240 30.34 23.62 -2.01
#